data_0be7d3dd768d6d2545b16e8aac83ff63
#
_entry.id   0be7d3dd768d6d2545b16e8aac83ff63
#
_cell.length_a   1.000
_cell.length_b   1.000
_cell.length_c   1.000
_cell.angle_alpha   90.00
_cell.angle_beta   90.00
_cell.angle_gamma   90.00
#
_symmetry.space_group_name_H-M   'P 1'
#
loop_
_entity.id
_entity.type
_entity.pdbx_description
1 polymer ?
#
loop_
_entity_poly.entity_id
_entity_poly.type
_entity_poly.pdbx_seq_one_letter_code
_entity_poly.pdbx_strand_id
1 'polypeptide(L)'
;MCGIVGLFLKDDALKPQLGEMLSAMLITMTDRGPDSAGIAIYGDETAGQTKITVQSGTPDSDFPALEKHIQDQTHLAKDKLSFTMRDTHAVIVAAETDKDHILTLIRDNHPNIRVMSQGQSIEIYKEVGLPKDVVERFALNQATG
;
A
#
# COMPACT_ATOMS: atom_id res chain seq x y z
N MET A 1 20.55 13.68 3.03
CA MET A 1 21.00 12.83 1.89
C MET A 1 20.04 11.66 1.79
N CYS A 2 19.49 11.37 0.59
CA CYS A 2 18.55 10.25 0.44
C CYS A 2 19.31 8.97 0.10
N GLY A 3 18.82 7.82 0.55
CA GLY A 3 19.34 6.50 0.21
C GLY A 3 18.23 5.62 -0.38
N ILE A 4 18.61 4.72 -1.27
CA ILE A 4 17.70 3.74 -1.88
C ILE A 4 18.30 2.36 -1.68
N VAL A 5 17.48 1.41 -1.28
CA VAL A 5 17.78 -0.02 -1.28
C VAL A 5 16.72 -0.74 -2.11
N GLY A 6 17.11 -1.82 -2.76
CA GLY A 6 16.20 -2.64 -3.55
C GLY A 6 16.58 -4.11 -3.45
N LEU A 7 15.58 -4.97 -3.42
CA LEU A 7 15.72 -6.42 -3.39
C LEU A 7 14.87 -7.04 -4.50
N PHE A 8 15.50 -7.84 -5.33
CA PHE A 8 14.83 -8.65 -6.34
C PHE A 8 15.16 -10.11 -6.10
N LEU A 9 14.15 -10.90 -5.74
CA LEU A 9 14.30 -12.32 -5.47
C LEU A 9 14.22 -13.10 -6.78
N LYS A 10 15.24 -13.91 -7.03
CA LYS A 10 15.30 -14.83 -8.20
C LYS A 10 14.83 -16.25 -7.87
N ASP A 11 14.72 -16.56 -6.58
CA ASP A 11 14.28 -17.84 -6.07
C ASP A 11 12.97 -17.67 -5.32
N ASP A 12 11.91 -18.30 -5.81
CA ASP A 12 10.57 -18.23 -5.21
C ASP A 12 10.53 -18.76 -3.77
N ALA A 13 11.46 -19.66 -3.41
CA ALA A 13 11.59 -20.17 -2.04
C ALA A 13 11.93 -19.06 -1.02
N LEU A 14 12.47 -17.92 -1.46
CA LEU A 14 12.82 -16.78 -0.64
C LEU A 14 11.67 -15.73 -0.51
N LYS A 15 10.63 -15.83 -1.32
CA LYS A 15 9.49 -14.88 -1.29
C LYS A 15 8.90 -14.69 0.12
N PRO A 16 8.72 -15.73 0.96
CA PRO A 16 8.23 -15.53 2.33
C PRO A 16 9.15 -14.71 3.22
N GLN A 17 10.43 -14.56 2.86
CA GLN A 17 11.45 -13.83 3.63
C GLN A 17 11.69 -12.42 3.09
N LEU A 18 11.00 -12.01 2.01
CA LEU A 18 11.18 -10.71 1.35
C LEU A 18 11.13 -9.56 2.36
N GLY A 19 10.07 -9.54 3.17
CA GLY A 19 9.82 -8.45 4.11
C GLY A 19 10.89 -8.35 5.19
N GLU A 20 11.36 -9.48 5.73
CA GLU A 20 12.41 -9.51 6.73
C GLU A 20 13.74 -8.98 6.16
N MET A 21 14.15 -9.46 4.99
CA MET A 21 15.37 -9.02 4.32
C MET A 21 15.31 -7.54 3.96
N LEU A 22 14.20 -7.07 3.36
CA LEU A 22 14.04 -5.68 2.98
C LEU A 22 14.01 -4.76 4.21
N SER A 23 13.36 -5.18 5.30
CA SER A 23 13.34 -4.44 6.56
C SER A 23 14.74 -4.22 7.13
N ALA A 24 15.57 -5.25 7.17
CA ALA A 24 16.95 -5.15 7.63
C ALA A 24 17.76 -4.17 6.75
N MET A 25 17.62 -4.26 5.43
CA MET A 25 18.28 -3.33 4.50
C MET A 25 17.82 -1.89 4.70
N LEU A 26 16.51 -1.66 4.88
CA LEU A 26 15.96 -0.32 5.07
C LEU A 26 16.43 0.32 6.37
N ILE A 27 16.47 -0.44 7.47
CA ILE A 27 16.94 0.04 8.77
C ILE A 27 18.41 0.45 8.71
N THR A 28 19.26 -0.25 7.97
CA THR A 28 20.68 0.13 7.81
C THR A 28 20.87 1.46 7.08
N MET A 29 19.82 1.96 6.41
CA MET A 29 19.86 3.25 5.72
C MET A 29 19.44 4.43 6.59
N THR A 30 19.20 4.24 7.90
CA THR A 30 18.72 5.28 8.84
C THR A 30 19.57 6.55 8.79
N ASP A 31 20.91 6.42 8.82
CA ASP A 31 21.81 7.59 8.79
C ASP A 31 21.75 8.40 7.47
N ARG A 32 21.18 7.80 6.42
CA ARG A 32 21.02 8.45 5.12
C ARG A 32 19.66 9.12 4.92
N GLY A 33 18.66 8.75 5.71
CA GLY A 33 17.31 9.28 5.61
C GLY A 33 16.53 9.07 6.90
N PRO A 34 16.85 9.85 7.98
CA PRO A 34 16.21 9.65 9.29
C PRO A 34 14.81 10.25 9.36
N ASP A 35 14.42 11.12 8.41
CA ASP A 35 13.21 11.94 8.53
C ASP A 35 11.96 11.24 8.00
N SER A 36 12.12 10.37 6.99
CA SER A 36 11.00 9.65 6.37
C SER A 36 11.48 8.42 5.61
N ALA A 37 10.65 7.41 5.51
CA ALA A 37 10.89 6.24 4.67
C ALA A 37 9.69 5.94 3.78
N GLY A 38 9.97 5.45 2.57
CA GLY A 38 8.98 4.94 1.64
C GLY A 38 9.35 3.54 1.19
N ILE A 39 8.35 2.71 1.01
CA ILE A 39 8.47 1.30 0.67
C ILE A 39 7.56 1.01 -0.51
N ALA A 40 8.09 0.34 -1.54
CA ALA A 40 7.30 -0.24 -2.62
C ALA A 40 7.46 -1.76 -2.59
N ILE A 41 6.36 -2.47 -2.56
CA ILE A 41 6.32 -3.94 -2.57
C ILE A 41 5.59 -4.37 -3.84
N TYR A 42 6.15 -5.34 -4.54
CA TYR A 42 5.54 -5.99 -5.70
C TYR A 42 5.20 -7.42 -5.28
N GLY A 43 3.93 -7.65 -4.95
CA GLY A 43 3.41 -8.96 -4.60
C GLY A 43 2.85 -9.70 -5.83
N ASP A 44 2.21 -10.81 -5.58
CA ASP A 44 1.59 -11.61 -6.63
C ASP A 44 0.48 -10.83 -7.35
N GLU A 45 0.44 -10.99 -8.67
CA GLU A 45 -0.61 -10.45 -9.53
C GLU A 45 -1.82 -11.39 -9.55
N THR A 46 -3.00 -10.82 -9.46
CA THR A 46 -4.25 -11.54 -9.71
C THR A 46 -4.87 -11.04 -11.00
N ALA A 47 -5.01 -11.92 -11.96
CA ALA A 47 -5.55 -11.56 -13.27
C ALA A 47 -6.95 -10.92 -13.14
N GLY A 48 -7.14 -9.77 -13.83
CA GLY A 48 -8.39 -9.01 -13.81
C GLY A 48 -8.65 -8.21 -12.53
N GLN A 49 -7.69 -8.15 -11.61
CA GLN A 49 -7.76 -7.32 -10.41
C GLN A 49 -6.75 -6.17 -10.46
N THR A 50 -7.06 -5.11 -9.74
CA THR A 50 -6.19 -3.98 -9.48
C THR A 50 -6.04 -3.76 -7.98
N LYS A 51 -4.86 -3.29 -7.57
CA LYS A 51 -4.58 -2.79 -6.22
C LYS A 51 -4.46 -1.28 -6.28
N ILE A 52 -5.11 -0.58 -5.36
CA ILE A 52 -4.99 0.86 -5.18
C ILE A 52 -4.58 1.09 -3.74
N THR A 53 -3.39 1.63 -3.52
CA THR A 53 -2.95 2.02 -2.17
C THR A 53 -3.28 3.48 -1.96
N VAL A 54 -3.95 3.79 -0.86
CA VAL A 54 -4.35 5.13 -0.46
C VAL A 54 -3.76 5.51 0.90
N GLN A 55 -3.60 6.82 1.13
CA GLN A 55 -3.12 7.39 2.40
C GLN A 55 -4.08 8.46 2.88
N SER A 56 -4.31 8.54 4.19
CA SER A 56 -5.02 9.64 4.85
C SER A 56 -4.33 10.06 6.16
N GLY A 57 -4.46 11.34 6.50
CA GLY A 57 -4.07 11.87 7.82
C GLY A 57 -5.12 11.59 8.91
N THR A 58 -6.34 11.19 8.53
CA THR A 58 -7.47 10.87 9.43
C THR A 58 -8.10 9.53 9.04
N PRO A 59 -7.31 8.42 9.09
CA PRO A 59 -7.70 7.11 8.54
C PRO A 59 -8.99 6.57 9.17
N ASP A 60 -9.20 6.77 10.47
CA ASP A 60 -10.36 6.24 11.20
C ASP A 60 -11.71 6.79 10.71
N SER A 61 -11.73 7.98 10.14
CA SER A 61 -12.91 8.59 9.56
C SER A 61 -12.98 8.44 8.04
N ASP A 62 -11.84 8.63 7.37
CA ASP A 62 -11.80 8.71 5.92
C ASP A 62 -11.95 7.33 5.25
N PHE A 63 -11.30 6.30 5.80
CA PHE A 63 -11.33 4.97 5.18
C PHE A 63 -12.70 4.29 5.26
N PRO A 64 -13.43 4.30 6.40
CA PRO A 64 -14.78 3.76 6.42
C PRO A 64 -15.75 4.51 5.49
N ALA A 65 -15.58 5.86 5.38
CA ALA A 65 -16.38 6.67 4.47
C ALA A 65 -16.08 6.34 3.01
N LEU A 66 -14.79 6.16 2.66
CA LEU A 66 -14.37 5.76 1.31
C LEU A 66 -14.88 4.37 0.96
N GLU A 67 -14.68 3.37 1.85
CA GLU A 67 -15.12 2.00 1.63
C GLU A 67 -16.61 1.93 1.35
N LYS A 68 -17.43 2.59 2.21
CA LYS A 68 -18.87 2.67 2.03
C LYS A 68 -19.22 3.34 0.70
N HIS A 69 -18.57 4.45 0.35
CA HIS A 69 -18.85 5.17 -0.89
C HIS A 69 -18.55 4.33 -2.13
N ILE A 70 -17.44 3.58 -2.13
CA ILE A 70 -17.12 2.64 -3.22
C ILE A 70 -18.20 1.56 -3.32
N GLN A 71 -18.62 0.95 -2.20
CA GLN A 71 -19.65 -0.08 -2.18
C GLN A 71 -21.00 0.43 -2.71
N ASP A 72 -21.38 1.65 -2.34
CA ASP A 72 -22.66 2.26 -2.75
C ASP A 72 -22.69 2.62 -4.25
N GLN A 73 -21.55 3.05 -4.80
CA GLN A 73 -21.46 3.56 -6.19
C GLN A 73 -21.12 2.49 -7.23
N THR A 74 -20.39 1.47 -6.85
CA THR A 74 -19.92 0.47 -7.82
C THR A 74 -20.86 -0.72 -7.98
N HIS A 75 -21.92 -0.84 -7.15
CA HIS A 75 -22.79 -2.02 -7.11
C HIS A 75 -21.99 -3.35 -7.04
N LEU A 76 -20.71 -3.24 -6.65
CA LEU A 76 -19.86 -4.40 -6.48
C LEU A 76 -20.42 -5.28 -5.36
N ALA A 77 -20.57 -6.55 -5.65
CA ALA A 77 -20.81 -7.53 -4.61
C ALA A 77 -19.67 -7.43 -3.59
N LYS A 78 -20.00 -7.46 -2.30
CA LYS A 78 -19.01 -7.29 -1.19
C LYS A 78 -17.83 -8.27 -1.27
N ASP A 79 -18.01 -9.38 -1.96
CA ASP A 79 -17.01 -10.42 -2.22
C ASP A 79 -15.99 -10.03 -3.32
N LYS A 80 -16.25 -8.96 -4.07
CA LYS A 80 -15.37 -8.46 -5.15
C LYS A 80 -14.54 -7.24 -4.78
N LEU A 81 -14.77 -6.68 -3.60
CA LEU A 81 -14.02 -5.55 -3.06
C LEU A 81 -13.33 -5.99 -1.77
N SER A 82 -12.02 -5.89 -1.71
CA SER A 82 -11.27 -6.04 -0.47
C SER A 82 -10.71 -4.68 -0.06
N PHE A 83 -10.89 -4.32 1.20
CA PHE A 83 -10.38 -3.08 1.79
C PHE A 83 -9.58 -3.42 3.04
N THR A 84 -8.27 -3.29 2.97
CA THR A 84 -7.37 -3.64 4.07
C THR A 84 -6.69 -2.38 4.62
N MET A 85 -7.04 -2.00 5.84
CA MET A 85 -6.41 -0.88 6.54
C MET A 85 -5.03 -1.27 7.07
N ARG A 86 -4.07 -0.34 6.93
CA ARG A 86 -2.71 -0.44 7.44
C ARG A 86 -2.28 0.92 7.99
N ASP A 87 -2.70 1.23 9.21
CA ASP A 87 -2.46 2.51 9.88
C ASP A 87 -2.93 3.70 9.01
N THR A 88 -2.06 4.61 8.61
CA THR A 88 -2.36 5.77 7.75
C THR A 88 -2.64 5.39 6.28
N HIS A 89 -2.49 4.13 5.92
CA HIS A 89 -2.72 3.62 4.56
C HIS A 89 -3.84 2.57 4.52
N ALA A 90 -4.40 2.39 3.34
CA ALA A 90 -5.27 1.26 3.03
C ALA A 90 -4.99 0.74 1.63
N VAL A 91 -5.16 -0.57 1.46
CA VAL A 91 -5.06 -1.26 0.17
C VAL A 91 -6.47 -1.67 -0.25
N ILE A 92 -6.88 -1.19 -1.41
CA ILE A 92 -8.14 -1.52 -2.06
C ILE A 92 -7.83 -2.50 -3.18
N VAL A 93 -8.46 -3.67 -3.16
CA VAL A 93 -8.40 -4.63 -4.27
C VAL A 93 -9.79 -4.71 -4.90
N ALA A 94 -9.86 -4.45 -6.20
CA ALA A 94 -11.10 -4.44 -6.97
C ALA A 94 -10.87 -5.02 -8.36
N ALA A 95 -11.93 -5.19 -9.15
CA ALA A 95 -11.79 -5.56 -10.56
C ALA A 95 -11.07 -4.44 -11.33
N GLU A 96 -10.21 -4.82 -12.27
CA GLU A 96 -9.47 -3.85 -13.13
C GLU A 96 -10.43 -2.93 -13.90
N THR A 97 -11.62 -3.41 -14.24
CA THR A 97 -12.68 -2.62 -14.91
C THR A 97 -13.21 -1.47 -14.06
N ASP A 98 -13.12 -1.56 -12.73
CA ASP A 98 -13.65 -0.56 -11.80
C ASP A 98 -12.58 0.46 -11.37
N LYS A 99 -11.33 0.23 -11.75
CA LYS A 99 -10.18 1.06 -11.34
C LYS A 99 -10.41 2.55 -11.59
N ASP A 100 -10.70 2.92 -12.82
CA ASP A 100 -10.82 4.34 -13.20
C ASP A 100 -12.01 5.02 -12.52
N HIS A 101 -13.08 4.27 -12.28
CA HIS A 101 -14.23 4.76 -11.53
C HIS A 101 -13.86 5.02 -10.06
N ILE A 102 -13.18 4.08 -9.40
CA ILE A 102 -12.72 4.23 -8.02
C ILE A 102 -11.75 5.41 -7.89
N LEU A 103 -10.79 5.54 -8.80
CA LEU A 103 -9.83 6.66 -8.79
C LEU A 103 -10.52 8.02 -8.97
N THR A 104 -11.53 8.09 -9.84
CA THR A 104 -12.34 9.29 -10.05
C THR A 104 -13.13 9.62 -8.78
N LEU A 105 -13.77 8.63 -8.17
CA LEU A 105 -14.52 8.78 -6.92
C LEU A 105 -13.62 9.33 -5.80
N ILE A 106 -12.41 8.76 -5.62
CA ILE A 106 -11.46 9.24 -4.62
C ILE A 106 -11.11 10.70 -4.88
N ARG A 107 -10.69 11.02 -6.11
CA ARG A 107 -10.26 12.37 -6.48
C ARG A 107 -11.35 13.42 -6.26
N ASP A 108 -12.59 13.10 -6.65
CA ASP A 108 -13.67 14.08 -6.71
C ASP A 108 -14.42 14.23 -5.37
N ASN A 109 -14.42 13.19 -4.52
CA ASN A 109 -15.22 13.17 -3.31
C ASN A 109 -14.42 13.03 -2.00
N HIS A 110 -13.14 12.62 -2.08
CA HIS A 110 -12.30 12.38 -0.90
C HIS A 110 -10.97 13.16 -0.98
N PRO A 111 -10.99 14.51 -0.92
CA PRO A 111 -9.80 15.35 -1.13
C PRO A 111 -8.69 15.13 -0.08
N ASN A 112 -9.02 14.58 1.09
CA ASN A 112 -8.07 14.26 2.15
C ASN A 112 -7.33 12.94 1.91
N ILE A 113 -7.81 12.13 0.97
CA ILE A 113 -7.22 10.83 0.64
C ILE A 113 -6.31 10.96 -0.58
N ARG A 114 -5.08 10.49 -0.44
CA ARG A 114 -4.08 10.48 -1.51
C ARG A 114 -3.94 9.09 -2.07
N VAL A 115 -3.94 8.96 -3.39
CA VAL A 115 -3.57 7.71 -4.07
C VAL A 115 -2.04 7.63 -4.09
N MET A 116 -1.49 6.58 -3.48
CA MET A 116 -0.05 6.32 -3.38
C MET A 116 0.45 5.43 -4.51
N SER A 117 -0.32 4.43 -4.89
CA SER A 117 -0.03 3.55 -6.03
C SER A 117 -1.31 2.97 -6.61
N GLN A 118 -1.19 2.53 -7.86
CA GLN A 118 -2.21 1.77 -8.57
C GLN A 118 -1.54 0.78 -9.53
N GLY A 119 -2.04 -0.43 -9.60
CA GLY A 119 -1.49 -1.48 -10.46
C GLY A 119 -1.96 -2.86 -10.02
N GLN A 120 -1.43 -3.91 -10.66
CA GLN A 120 -1.85 -5.28 -10.35
C GLN A 120 -1.14 -5.88 -9.14
N SER A 121 0.11 -5.47 -8.89
CA SER A 121 0.97 -6.06 -7.85
C SER A 121 1.55 -5.05 -6.87
N ILE A 122 1.61 -3.75 -7.23
CA ILE A 122 2.35 -2.74 -6.47
C ILE A 122 1.55 -2.17 -5.30
N GLU A 123 2.20 -2.09 -4.15
CA GLU A 123 1.74 -1.37 -2.96
C GLU A 123 2.82 -0.38 -2.53
N ILE A 124 2.46 0.89 -2.30
CA ILE A 124 3.40 1.92 -1.84
C ILE A 124 2.94 2.48 -0.49
N TYR A 125 3.85 2.42 0.46
CA TYR A 125 3.71 2.99 1.80
C TYR A 125 4.77 4.07 1.98
N LYS A 126 4.39 5.23 2.50
CA LYS A 126 5.32 6.32 2.80
C LYS A 126 4.88 7.07 4.05
N GLU A 127 5.82 7.22 4.98
CA GLU A 127 5.51 7.91 6.23
C GLU A 127 6.72 8.70 6.73
N VAL A 128 6.44 9.73 7.53
CA VAL A 128 7.42 10.48 8.29
C VAL A 128 7.83 9.65 9.50
N GLY A 129 9.12 9.59 9.78
CA GLY A 129 9.71 8.84 10.90
C GLY A 129 10.94 8.05 10.52
N LEU A 130 11.58 7.48 11.51
CA LEU A 130 12.75 6.62 11.28
C LEU A 130 12.37 5.37 10.47
N PRO A 131 13.27 4.87 9.62
CA PRO A 131 13.03 3.63 8.87
C PRO A 131 12.55 2.47 9.75
N LYS A 132 13.06 2.31 10.96
CA LYS A 132 12.61 1.28 11.90
C LYS A 132 11.12 1.44 12.26
N ASP A 133 10.71 2.67 12.59
CA ASP A 133 9.32 2.95 12.99
C ASP A 133 8.35 2.70 11.82
N VAL A 134 8.78 3.04 10.60
CA VAL A 134 8.00 2.79 9.37
C VAL A 134 7.89 1.29 9.08
N VAL A 135 8.96 0.52 9.27
CA VAL A 135 8.95 -0.95 9.17
C VAL A 135 7.95 -1.57 10.14
N GLU A 136 7.96 -1.13 11.40
CA GLU A 136 7.04 -1.63 12.44
C GLU A 136 5.59 -1.24 12.15
N ARG A 137 5.35 0.02 11.77
CA ARG A 137 4.03 0.56 11.47
C ARG A 137 3.29 -0.20 10.38
N PHE A 138 3.98 -0.55 9.32
CA PHE A 138 3.38 -1.28 8.19
C PHE A 138 3.60 -2.78 8.22
N ALA A 139 4.15 -3.31 9.33
CA ALA A 139 4.49 -4.73 9.48
C ALA A 139 5.28 -5.27 8.28
N LEU A 140 6.24 -4.45 7.76
CA LEU A 140 6.98 -4.77 6.55
C LEU A 140 7.70 -6.11 6.63
N ASN A 141 8.17 -6.49 7.83
CA ASN A 141 8.83 -7.78 8.08
C ASN A 141 7.96 -9.00 7.77
N GLN A 142 6.64 -8.82 7.66
CA GLN A 142 5.68 -9.88 7.30
C GLN A 142 5.29 -9.86 5.83
N ALA A 143 5.79 -8.89 5.06
CA ALA A 143 5.47 -8.79 3.64
C ALA A 143 6.09 -9.95 2.85
N THR A 144 5.34 -10.44 1.89
CA THR A 144 5.74 -11.46 0.93
C THR A 144 5.65 -10.90 -0.49
N GLY A 145 6.44 -11.41 -1.40
CA GLY A 145 6.47 -10.94 -2.79
C GLY A 145 6.78 -12.02 -3.79
#